data_028ffee6c7081327bd80f565d069509b
#
_entry.id   028ffee6c7081327bd80f565d069509b
#
_cell.length_a   1.000
_cell.length_b   1.000
_cell.length_c   1.000
_cell.angle_alpha   90.00
_cell.angle_beta   90.00
_cell.angle_gamma   90.00
#
_symmetry.space_group_name_H-M   'P 1'
#
loop_
_entity.id
_entity.type
_entity.pdbx_description
1 polymer ?
#
loop_
_entity_poly.entity_id
_entity_poly.type
_entity_poly.pdbx_seq_one_letter_code
_entity_poly.pdbx_strand_id
1 'polypeptide(L)'
;MTSTKIRTTLARLDVVDSIKEVLNSEICYCPILRNLQREYDANVINNNTTRFRDLGTEDRNEVFVYLGRILESVITCELAKFGLNVSKDRTSSGDVTVNGNIWEIKGTSGKNSWTGSTHASKKESKPMDFIGIKYGIDEDADVFKVLSGDVKLIPNIFIGVFEQLEFIRRGKETSNNSRTSLLISKEDYDIVKEQIAWGSFKKSPRKNSKYLELVAE
;
A
#
# COMPACT_ATOMS: atom_id res chain seq x y z
N MET A 1 7.12 15.44 -17.84
CA MET A 1 6.27 16.47 -17.18
C MET A 1 5.16 15.90 -16.29
N THR A 2 4.65 14.71 -16.53
CA THR A 2 3.47 14.13 -15.84
C THR A 2 3.76 13.71 -14.39
N SER A 3 4.91 13.11 -14.11
CA SER A 3 5.26 12.63 -12.77
C SER A 3 5.52 13.76 -11.77
N THR A 4 6.21 14.82 -12.16
CA THR A 4 6.41 15.97 -11.26
C THR A 4 5.07 16.54 -10.80
N LYS A 5 4.07 16.62 -11.71
CA LYS A 5 2.73 17.08 -11.35
C LYS A 5 2.03 16.11 -10.39
N ILE A 6 2.14 14.80 -10.62
CA ILE A 6 1.60 13.78 -9.72
C ILE A 6 2.27 13.87 -8.34
N ARG A 7 3.60 13.97 -8.28
CA ARG A 7 4.33 14.11 -7.02
C ARG A 7 3.89 15.34 -6.25
N THR A 8 3.83 16.50 -6.92
CA THR A 8 3.39 17.75 -6.30
C THR A 8 1.96 17.63 -5.76
N THR A 9 1.06 16.98 -6.50
CA THR A 9 -0.30 16.74 -6.05
C THR A 9 -0.34 15.86 -4.80
N LEU A 10 0.36 14.74 -4.81
CA LEU A 10 0.39 13.80 -3.68
C LEU A 10 1.20 14.30 -2.49
N ALA A 11 2.06 15.30 -2.67
CA ALA A 11 2.80 15.94 -1.59
C ALA A 11 1.98 16.96 -0.78
N ARG A 12 0.79 17.32 -1.24
CA ARG A 12 -0.06 18.28 -0.52
C ARG A 12 -0.65 17.62 0.72
N LEU A 13 -0.62 18.34 1.84
CA LEU A 13 -1.12 17.84 3.13
C LEU A 13 -2.59 17.45 3.09
N ASP A 14 -3.41 18.23 2.41
CA ASP A 14 -4.85 17.95 2.27
C ASP A 14 -5.12 16.61 1.57
N VAL A 15 -4.33 16.25 0.56
CA VAL A 15 -4.44 14.95 -0.12
C VAL A 15 -4.06 13.81 0.83
N VAL A 16 -2.95 13.95 1.55
CA VAL A 16 -2.49 12.90 2.47
C VAL A 16 -3.46 12.71 3.62
N ASP A 17 -3.99 13.79 4.16
CA ASP A 17 -4.98 13.70 5.23
C ASP A 17 -6.29 13.08 4.76
N SER A 18 -6.75 13.42 3.55
CA SER A 18 -7.89 12.75 2.92
C SER A 18 -7.67 11.25 2.75
N ILE A 19 -6.49 10.85 2.31
CA ILE A 19 -6.12 9.42 2.18
C ILE A 19 -6.18 8.73 3.54
N LYS A 20 -5.56 9.34 4.58
CA LYS A 20 -5.59 8.79 5.94
C LYS A 20 -7.01 8.66 6.49
N GLU A 21 -7.82 9.69 6.30
CA GLU A 21 -9.20 9.71 6.76
C GLU A 21 -10.00 8.59 6.09
N VAL A 22 -9.95 8.49 4.78
CA VAL A 22 -10.67 7.44 4.04
C VAL A 22 -10.19 6.06 4.43
N LEU A 23 -8.87 5.82 4.52
CA LEU A 23 -8.35 4.52 4.93
C LEU A 23 -8.81 4.13 6.33
N ASN A 24 -8.78 5.04 7.30
CA ASN A 24 -9.22 4.73 8.67
C ASN A 24 -10.75 4.57 8.77
N SER A 25 -11.53 5.32 7.99
CA SER A 25 -12.98 5.19 7.94
C SER A 25 -13.40 3.86 7.30
N GLU A 26 -12.83 3.54 6.15
CA GLU A 26 -13.16 2.32 5.41
C GLU A 26 -12.68 1.04 6.12
N ILE A 27 -11.62 1.12 6.91
CA ILE A 27 -11.18 -0.02 7.73
C ILE A 27 -12.24 -0.43 8.74
N CYS A 28 -12.97 0.54 9.31
CA CYS A 28 -14.08 0.28 10.22
C CYS A 28 -15.25 -0.45 9.54
N TYR A 29 -15.34 -0.37 8.21
CA TYR A 29 -16.35 -1.06 7.42
C TYR A 29 -15.85 -2.35 6.76
N CYS A 30 -14.60 -2.73 7.01
CA CYS A 30 -14.05 -3.99 6.48
C CYS A 30 -14.93 -5.18 6.89
N PRO A 31 -15.37 -6.02 5.94
CA PRO A 31 -16.30 -7.13 6.22
C PRO A 31 -15.81 -8.08 7.31
N ILE A 32 -14.51 -8.37 7.34
CA ILE A 32 -13.93 -9.27 8.35
C ILE A 32 -14.02 -8.66 9.74
N LEU A 33 -13.70 -7.38 9.88
CA LEU A 33 -13.82 -6.69 11.17
C LEU A 33 -15.27 -6.59 11.63
N ARG A 34 -16.22 -6.39 10.71
CA ARG A 34 -17.66 -6.44 11.04
C ARG A 34 -18.10 -7.80 11.55
N ASN A 35 -17.59 -8.87 10.97
CA ASN A 35 -17.92 -10.21 11.46
C ASN A 35 -17.38 -10.42 12.87
N LEU A 36 -16.16 -10.01 13.14
CA LEU A 36 -15.56 -10.04 14.48
C LEU A 36 -16.38 -9.20 15.48
N GLN A 37 -16.88 -8.03 15.08
CA GLN A 37 -17.75 -7.21 15.93
C GLN A 37 -19.07 -7.93 16.26
N ARG A 38 -19.70 -8.58 15.29
CA ARG A 38 -20.93 -9.35 15.52
C ARG A 38 -20.71 -10.51 16.49
N GLU A 39 -19.58 -11.21 16.34
CA GLU A 39 -19.21 -12.28 17.26
C GLU A 39 -18.99 -11.76 18.69
N TYR A 40 -18.34 -10.62 18.82
CA TYR A 40 -18.15 -9.94 20.10
C TYR A 40 -19.49 -9.50 20.71
N ASP A 41 -20.36 -8.84 19.93
CA ASP A 41 -21.67 -8.38 20.38
C ASP A 41 -22.57 -9.55 20.77
N ALA A 42 -22.38 -10.71 20.15
CA ALA A 42 -23.07 -11.95 20.52
C ALA A 42 -22.49 -12.66 21.77
N ASN A 43 -21.49 -12.03 22.44
CA ASN A 43 -20.77 -12.63 23.57
C ASN A 43 -20.05 -13.95 23.23
N VAL A 44 -19.77 -14.20 21.96
CA VAL A 44 -19.00 -15.36 21.51
C VAL A 44 -17.52 -15.15 21.83
N ILE A 45 -17.07 -13.91 21.82
CA ILE A 45 -15.71 -13.50 22.22
C ILE A 45 -15.80 -12.92 23.64
N ASN A 46 -15.33 -13.66 24.61
CA ASN A 46 -15.27 -13.23 26.00
C ASN A 46 -14.41 -11.98 26.15
N ASN A 47 -14.99 -10.83 26.42
CA ASN A 47 -14.43 -9.55 26.91
C ASN A 47 -12.92 -9.27 26.72
N ASN A 48 -12.23 -10.02 25.90
CA ASN A 48 -10.82 -9.86 25.60
C ASN A 48 -10.64 -8.82 24.50
N THR A 49 -9.85 -7.80 24.77
CA THR A 49 -9.39 -6.87 23.72
C THR A 49 -8.69 -7.66 22.63
N THR A 50 -9.22 -7.62 21.41
CA THR A 50 -8.56 -8.23 20.24
C THR A 50 -7.70 -7.17 19.59
N ARG A 51 -6.39 -7.33 19.68
CA ARG A 51 -5.43 -6.46 19.00
C ARG A 51 -5.24 -6.91 17.56
N PHE A 52 -4.86 -5.99 16.69
CA PHE A 52 -4.63 -6.32 15.30
C PHE A 52 -3.60 -7.46 15.14
N ARG A 53 -2.54 -7.50 15.98
CA ARG A 53 -1.53 -8.57 15.98
C ARG A 53 -2.10 -9.95 16.30
N ASP A 54 -3.21 -10.01 17.04
CA ASP A 54 -3.83 -11.26 17.49
C ASP A 54 -4.77 -11.86 16.43
N LEU A 55 -5.07 -11.11 15.36
CA LEU A 55 -5.84 -11.63 14.23
C LEU A 55 -5.10 -12.77 13.55
N GLY A 56 -5.84 -13.77 13.12
CA GLY A 56 -5.33 -14.87 12.32
C GLY A 56 -4.69 -14.39 11.00
N THR A 57 -3.78 -15.17 10.45
CA THR A 57 -3.05 -14.80 9.22
C THR A 57 -4.00 -14.54 8.05
N GLU A 58 -5.08 -15.33 7.93
CA GLU A 58 -6.08 -15.17 6.87
C GLU A 58 -6.82 -13.85 7.01
N ASP A 59 -7.33 -13.54 8.20
CA ASP A 59 -8.05 -12.30 8.50
C ASP A 59 -7.18 -11.07 8.26
N ARG A 60 -5.92 -11.11 8.70
CA ARG A 60 -4.95 -10.05 8.43
C ARG A 60 -4.72 -9.84 6.93
N ASN A 61 -4.59 -10.92 6.18
CA ASN A 61 -4.40 -10.86 4.73
C ASN A 61 -5.63 -10.27 4.03
N GLU A 62 -6.83 -10.62 4.46
CA GLU A 62 -8.06 -10.05 3.92
C GLU A 62 -8.15 -8.54 4.17
N VAL A 63 -7.80 -8.08 5.38
CA VAL A 63 -7.72 -6.65 5.68
C VAL A 63 -6.72 -5.96 4.75
N PHE A 64 -5.54 -6.54 4.51
CA PHE A 64 -4.55 -5.94 3.61
C PHE A 64 -5.01 -5.91 2.14
N VAL A 65 -5.69 -6.94 1.66
CA VAL A 65 -6.27 -6.95 0.31
C VAL A 65 -7.33 -5.86 0.17
N TYR A 66 -8.18 -5.71 1.19
CA TYR A 66 -9.20 -4.68 1.23
C TYR A 66 -8.59 -3.28 1.20
N LEU A 67 -7.60 -3.01 2.05
CA LEU A 67 -6.87 -1.74 2.06
C LEU A 67 -6.20 -1.43 0.72
N GLY A 68 -5.64 -2.42 0.05
CA GLY A 68 -5.06 -2.25 -1.28
C GLY A 68 -6.07 -1.70 -2.28
N ARG A 69 -7.28 -2.25 -2.31
CA ARG A 69 -8.36 -1.81 -3.20
C ARG A 69 -8.84 -0.39 -2.86
N ILE A 70 -8.91 -0.06 -1.58
CA ILE A 70 -9.26 1.30 -1.13
C ILE A 70 -8.20 2.28 -1.61
N LEU A 71 -6.94 1.98 -1.41
CA LEU A 71 -5.82 2.83 -1.83
C LEU A 71 -5.84 3.14 -3.32
N GLU A 72 -6.03 2.13 -4.16
CA GLU A 72 -6.17 2.32 -5.60
C GLU A 72 -7.31 3.30 -5.92
N SER A 73 -8.46 3.12 -5.28
CA SER A 73 -9.63 3.96 -5.48
C SER A 73 -9.41 5.40 -5.01
N VAL A 74 -8.86 5.57 -3.81
CA VAL A 74 -8.62 6.89 -3.22
C VAL A 74 -7.61 7.69 -4.04
N ILE A 75 -6.48 7.08 -4.38
CA ILE A 75 -5.44 7.74 -5.21
C ILE A 75 -6.03 8.17 -6.56
N THR A 76 -6.80 7.30 -7.21
CA THR A 76 -7.46 7.61 -8.47
C THR A 76 -8.39 8.82 -8.35
N CYS A 77 -9.23 8.84 -7.31
CA CYS A 77 -10.16 9.94 -7.07
C CYS A 77 -9.43 11.25 -6.73
N GLU A 78 -8.41 11.20 -5.86
CA GLU A 78 -7.68 12.40 -5.46
C GLU A 78 -6.91 13.01 -6.63
N LEU A 79 -6.26 12.20 -7.47
CA LEU A 79 -5.60 12.70 -8.67
C LEU A 79 -6.58 13.39 -9.63
N ALA A 80 -7.78 12.82 -9.79
CA ALA A 80 -8.82 13.41 -10.61
C ALA A 80 -9.33 14.76 -10.05
N LYS A 81 -9.54 14.87 -8.73
CA LYS A 81 -9.93 16.12 -8.06
C LYS A 81 -8.95 17.26 -8.32
N PHE A 82 -7.66 16.95 -8.46
CA PHE A 82 -6.62 17.94 -8.77
C PHE A 82 -6.45 18.19 -10.29
N GLY A 83 -7.43 17.82 -11.09
CA GLY A 83 -7.48 18.16 -12.49
C GLY A 83 -6.52 17.35 -13.37
N LEU A 84 -6.13 16.17 -12.95
CA LEU A 84 -5.44 15.22 -13.81
C LEU A 84 -6.47 14.39 -14.58
N ASN A 85 -6.16 14.10 -15.84
CA ASN A 85 -6.98 13.17 -16.62
C ASN A 85 -6.68 11.74 -16.17
N VAL A 86 -7.59 11.15 -15.43
CA VAL A 86 -7.42 9.83 -14.82
C VAL A 86 -8.51 8.90 -15.34
N SER A 87 -8.10 7.74 -15.81
CA SER A 87 -9.00 6.63 -16.14
C SER A 87 -8.50 5.34 -15.48
N LYS A 88 -9.43 4.53 -14.98
CA LYS A 88 -9.08 3.18 -14.51
C LYS A 88 -8.73 2.33 -15.71
N ASP A 89 -7.53 1.79 -15.70
CA ASP A 89 -7.11 0.79 -16.66
C ASP A 89 -7.09 -0.58 -15.97
N ARG A 90 -7.93 -1.48 -16.43
CA ARG A 90 -7.97 -2.86 -15.96
C ARG A 90 -7.23 -3.80 -16.89
N THR A 91 -6.33 -3.26 -17.70
CA THR A 91 -5.50 -4.08 -18.57
C THR A 91 -4.38 -4.74 -17.77
N SER A 92 -3.72 -5.71 -18.37
CA SER A 92 -2.55 -6.38 -17.77
C SER A 92 -1.33 -5.46 -17.59
N SER A 93 -1.45 -4.18 -17.94
CA SER A 93 -0.33 -3.23 -18.03
C SER A 93 -0.20 -2.30 -16.82
N GLY A 94 -1.27 -2.10 -16.03
CA GLY A 94 -1.28 -1.24 -14.86
C GLY A 94 -2.67 -1.08 -14.25
N ASP A 95 -2.77 -0.28 -13.21
CA ASP A 95 -4.00 -0.07 -12.45
C ASP A 95 -4.76 1.18 -12.91
N VAL A 96 -4.04 2.19 -13.40
CA VAL A 96 -4.60 3.49 -13.77
C VAL A 96 -3.81 4.16 -14.88
N THR A 97 -4.50 4.87 -15.77
CA THR A 97 -3.88 5.77 -16.74
C THR A 97 -4.03 7.21 -16.26
N VAL A 98 -2.91 7.93 -16.14
CA VAL A 98 -2.90 9.33 -15.74
C VAL A 98 -2.24 10.16 -16.82
N ASN A 99 -2.99 11.09 -17.41
CA ASN A 99 -2.56 11.91 -18.55
C ASN A 99 -1.94 11.10 -19.70
N GLY A 100 -2.51 9.93 -19.97
CA GLY A 100 -2.06 9.04 -21.04
C GLY A 100 -0.92 8.07 -20.67
N ASN A 101 -0.35 8.17 -19.48
CA ASN A 101 0.67 7.23 -18.99
C ASN A 101 0.06 6.19 -18.06
N ILE A 102 0.48 4.95 -18.19
CA ILE A 102 0.01 3.83 -17.37
C ILE A 102 0.83 3.76 -16.09
N TRP A 103 0.13 3.66 -14.96
CA TRP A 103 0.72 3.59 -13.62
C TRP A 103 0.23 2.36 -12.87
N GLU A 104 1.15 1.74 -12.16
CA GLU A 104 0.83 0.70 -11.18
C GLU A 104 0.68 1.35 -9.81
N ILE A 105 -0.35 0.99 -9.05
CA ILE A 105 -0.55 1.47 -7.67
C ILE A 105 -0.41 0.31 -6.72
N LYS A 106 0.46 0.42 -5.74
CA LYS A 106 0.64 -0.63 -4.73
C LYS A 106 0.72 -0.07 -3.33
N GLY A 107 -0.16 -0.57 -2.46
CA GLY A 107 -0.12 -0.36 -1.04
C GLY A 107 0.52 -1.53 -0.30
N THR A 108 1.26 -1.27 0.76
CA THR A 108 1.75 -2.32 1.66
C THR A 108 1.99 -1.77 3.06
N SER A 109 1.82 -2.62 4.06
CA SER A 109 2.12 -2.24 5.44
C SER A 109 3.63 -2.20 5.72
N GLY A 110 4.03 -1.24 6.50
CA GLY A 110 5.32 -0.93 7.11
C GLY A 110 6.55 -1.71 6.64
N LYS A 111 6.76 -2.88 7.19
CA LYS A 111 7.99 -3.67 7.00
C LYS A 111 7.99 -4.56 5.75
N ASN A 112 6.87 -4.68 5.07
CA ASN A 112 6.76 -5.58 3.94
C ASN A 112 7.23 -4.90 2.65
N SER A 113 7.84 -5.66 1.74
CA SER A 113 8.13 -5.19 0.39
C SER A 113 6.83 -5.06 -0.40
N TRP A 114 6.78 -4.11 -1.35
CA TRP A 114 5.69 -4.14 -2.33
C TRP A 114 5.71 -5.45 -3.09
N THR A 115 4.54 -6.04 -3.25
CA THR A 115 4.38 -7.29 -3.99
C THR A 115 3.54 -7.04 -5.23
N GLY A 116 3.95 -7.60 -6.35
CA GLY A 116 3.18 -7.60 -7.58
C GLY A 116 2.71 -9.01 -7.93
N SER A 117 1.58 -9.14 -8.60
CA SER A 117 1.22 -10.38 -9.26
C SER A 117 2.06 -10.52 -10.52
N THR A 118 2.79 -11.61 -10.66
CA THR A 118 3.34 -11.97 -11.96
C THR A 118 2.30 -12.78 -12.70
N HIS A 119 1.66 -12.16 -13.67
CA HIS A 119 1.15 -12.98 -14.74
C HIS A 119 2.37 -13.56 -15.47
N ALA A 120 2.54 -14.85 -15.22
CA ALA A 120 3.29 -15.80 -16.01
C ALA A 120 4.56 -15.28 -16.72
N SER A 121 5.64 -15.95 -16.47
CA SER A 121 6.75 -16.12 -17.42
C SER A 121 7.79 -15.02 -17.64
N LYS A 122 7.71 -13.82 -17.05
CA LYS A 122 8.77 -12.85 -17.30
C LYS A 122 9.59 -12.62 -16.04
N LYS A 123 10.71 -13.34 -15.97
CA LYS A 123 11.81 -13.15 -15.00
C LYS A 123 12.54 -11.79 -15.19
N GLU A 124 12.12 -11.01 -16.17
CA GLU A 124 12.76 -9.74 -16.50
C GLU A 124 12.20 -8.62 -15.66
N SER A 125 13.09 -7.89 -15.01
CA SER A 125 12.77 -6.56 -14.48
C SER A 125 12.35 -5.69 -15.66
N LYS A 126 11.17 -5.06 -15.56
CA LYS A 126 10.77 -4.05 -16.53
C LYS A 126 10.67 -2.72 -15.81
N PRO A 127 11.23 -1.65 -16.37
CA PRO A 127 10.94 -0.31 -15.90
C PRO A 127 9.43 -0.08 -15.90
N MET A 128 8.91 0.50 -14.83
CA MET A 128 7.50 0.83 -14.72
C MET A 128 7.32 2.15 -13.99
N ASP A 129 6.25 2.83 -14.32
CA ASP A 129 5.76 3.96 -13.59
C ASP A 129 4.89 3.45 -12.43
N PHE A 130 5.22 3.85 -11.21
CA PHE A 130 4.72 3.19 -10.02
C PHE A 130 4.41 4.19 -8.91
N ILE A 131 3.20 4.13 -8.37
CA ILE A 131 2.82 4.86 -7.17
C ILE A 131 2.83 3.88 -6.00
N GLY A 132 3.85 4.00 -5.16
CA GLY A 132 4.05 3.15 -3.99
C GLY A 132 3.58 3.84 -2.73
N ILE A 133 2.66 3.21 -2.02
CA ILE A 133 2.18 3.69 -0.73
C ILE A 133 2.62 2.68 0.33
N LYS A 134 3.32 3.17 1.36
CA LYS A 134 3.54 2.39 2.58
C LYS A 134 2.83 3.05 3.73
N TYR A 135 2.16 2.24 4.53
CA TYR A 135 1.46 2.70 5.71
C TYR A 135 1.92 1.92 6.93
N GLY A 136 1.99 2.61 8.06
CA GLY A 136 2.15 1.97 9.36
C GLY A 136 0.84 1.35 9.80
N ILE A 137 0.91 0.21 10.49
CA ILE A 137 -0.23 -0.34 11.20
C ILE A 137 0.15 -0.38 12.67
N ASP A 138 -0.73 0.13 13.50
CA ASP A 138 -0.63 -0.04 14.94
C ASP A 138 -1.06 -1.48 15.28
N GLU A 139 -0.08 -2.34 15.47
CA GLU A 139 -0.27 -3.76 15.79
C GLU A 139 -0.95 -3.97 17.15
N ASP A 140 -0.84 -2.98 18.04
CA ASP A 140 -1.45 -2.99 19.37
C ASP A 140 -2.84 -2.36 19.41
N ALA A 141 -3.30 -1.77 18.31
CA ALA A 141 -4.63 -1.20 18.24
C ALA A 141 -5.68 -2.27 18.53
N ASP A 142 -6.61 -1.93 19.41
CA ASP A 142 -7.79 -2.73 19.68
C ASP A 142 -8.76 -2.62 18.49
N VAL A 143 -9.02 -3.75 17.84
CA VAL A 143 -9.85 -3.81 16.64
C VAL A 143 -11.26 -3.28 16.88
N PHE A 144 -11.82 -3.54 18.07
CA PHE A 144 -13.18 -3.06 18.41
C PHE A 144 -13.19 -1.54 18.63
N LYS A 145 -12.14 -0.97 19.20
CA LYS A 145 -12.00 0.49 19.30
C LYS A 145 -11.76 1.14 17.93
N VAL A 146 -11.08 0.47 17.02
CA VAL A 146 -10.99 0.92 15.62
C VAL A 146 -12.38 0.97 14.99
N LEU A 147 -13.21 -0.05 15.20
CA LEU A 147 -14.58 -0.13 14.67
C LEU A 147 -15.52 0.94 15.26
N SER A 148 -15.31 1.32 16.51
CA SER A 148 -16.04 2.44 17.13
C SER A 148 -15.52 3.82 16.72
N GLY A 149 -14.38 3.89 16.05
CA GLY A 149 -13.74 5.14 15.66
C GLY A 149 -12.85 5.77 16.76
N ASP A 150 -12.67 5.08 17.89
CA ASP A 150 -11.92 5.60 19.04
C ASP A 150 -10.39 5.54 18.82
N VAL A 151 -9.94 4.65 17.97
CA VAL A 151 -8.51 4.44 17.68
C VAL A 151 -8.29 4.31 16.17
N LYS A 152 -7.26 4.94 15.67
CA LYS A 152 -6.84 4.78 14.26
C LYS A 152 -5.85 3.63 14.12
N LEU A 153 -6.09 2.76 13.16
CA LEU A 153 -5.18 1.64 12.86
C LEU A 153 -3.99 2.06 12.01
N ILE A 154 -4.15 3.07 11.17
CA ILE A 154 -3.10 3.55 10.25
C ILE A 154 -2.55 4.90 10.73
N PRO A 155 -1.41 4.91 11.45
CA PRO A 155 -0.86 6.15 11.97
C PRO A 155 -0.04 6.93 10.92
N ASN A 156 0.75 6.24 10.10
CA ASN A 156 1.73 6.84 9.22
C ASN A 156 1.60 6.34 7.79
N ILE A 157 1.84 7.24 6.84
CA ILE A 157 1.87 6.93 5.41
C ILE A 157 3.12 7.59 4.81
N PHE A 158 3.81 6.89 3.91
CA PHE A 158 4.66 7.55 2.95
C PHE A 158 4.27 7.17 1.52
N ILE A 159 4.47 8.10 0.61
CA ILE A 159 4.08 7.96 -0.80
C ILE A 159 5.30 8.24 -1.68
N GLY A 160 5.63 7.30 -2.54
CA GLY A 160 6.62 7.47 -3.59
C GLY A 160 5.96 7.43 -4.96
N VAL A 161 6.45 8.28 -5.86
CA VAL A 161 6.04 8.32 -7.27
C VAL A 161 7.27 8.02 -8.10
N PHE A 162 7.41 6.77 -8.50
CA PHE A 162 8.60 6.24 -9.14
C PHE A 162 8.41 6.16 -10.64
N GLU A 163 9.30 6.81 -11.37
CA GLU A 163 9.33 6.78 -12.85
C GLU A 163 10.38 5.82 -13.34
N GLN A 164 9.97 4.94 -14.23
CA GLN A 164 10.85 4.04 -15.00
C GLN A 164 11.90 3.33 -14.13
N LEU A 165 11.54 3.02 -12.86
CA LEU A 165 12.43 2.26 -12.00
C LEU A 165 12.36 0.77 -12.33
N GLU A 166 13.54 0.15 -12.39
CA GLU A 166 13.66 -1.29 -12.43
C GLU A 166 13.41 -1.88 -11.03
N PHE A 167 12.19 -2.33 -10.81
CA PHE A 167 11.91 -3.14 -9.64
C PHE A 167 12.33 -4.58 -9.90
N ILE A 168 13.29 -5.04 -9.13
CA ILE A 168 13.77 -6.41 -9.25
C ILE A 168 12.73 -7.36 -8.69
N ARG A 169 12.19 -8.18 -9.57
CA ARG A 169 11.22 -9.21 -9.20
C ARG A 169 11.96 -10.42 -8.66
N ARG A 170 11.72 -10.75 -7.40
CA ARG A 170 12.17 -12.01 -6.80
C ARG A 170 10.95 -12.82 -6.40
N GLY A 171 10.81 -13.99 -6.95
CA GLY A 171 9.86 -14.99 -6.51
C GLY A 171 10.46 -16.38 -6.70
N LYS A 172 10.22 -17.28 -5.76
CA LYS A 172 10.29 -18.70 -6.07
C LYS A 172 9.10 -19.04 -6.94
N GLU A 173 9.33 -19.67 -8.08
CA GLU A 173 8.27 -20.27 -8.87
C GLU A 173 7.62 -21.36 -8.00
N THR A 174 6.54 -21.02 -7.35
CA THR A 174 5.63 -22.01 -6.79
C THR A 174 4.29 -21.77 -7.46
N SER A 175 3.90 -22.76 -8.25
CA SER A 175 2.56 -23.01 -8.80
C SER A 175 1.54 -21.87 -8.67
N ASN A 176 1.11 -21.34 -9.78
CA ASN A 176 -0.10 -20.56 -10.05
C ASN A 176 -0.31 -19.18 -9.40
N ASN A 177 0.40 -18.81 -8.34
CA ASN A 177 0.30 -17.49 -7.70
C ASN A 177 1.66 -17.03 -7.18
N SER A 178 2.65 -16.88 -8.04
CA SER A 178 3.94 -16.35 -7.63
C SER A 178 3.84 -14.85 -7.33
N ARG A 179 3.77 -14.51 -6.05
CA ARG A 179 3.93 -13.13 -5.60
C ARG A 179 5.40 -12.76 -5.73
N THR A 180 5.70 -11.75 -6.50
CA THR A 180 7.05 -11.21 -6.60
C THR A 180 7.19 -10.00 -5.70
N SER A 181 8.28 -9.93 -4.94
CA SER A 181 8.62 -8.72 -4.20
C SER A 181 9.27 -7.71 -5.14
N LEU A 182 8.81 -6.48 -5.09
CA LEU A 182 9.43 -5.36 -5.78
C LEU A 182 10.54 -4.84 -4.87
N LEU A 183 11.78 -5.06 -5.29
CA LEU A 183 12.98 -4.66 -4.54
C LEU A 183 13.70 -3.54 -5.30
N ILE A 184 14.24 -2.61 -4.56
CA ILE A 184 15.02 -1.49 -5.11
C ILE A 184 16.50 -1.84 -4.95
N SER A 185 17.30 -1.63 -5.98
CA SER A 185 18.75 -1.80 -5.89
C SER A 185 19.36 -0.72 -4.97
N LYS A 186 20.52 -0.99 -4.38
CA LYS A 186 21.23 0.02 -3.60
C LYS A 186 21.73 1.17 -4.45
N GLU A 187 21.97 0.91 -5.72
CA GLU A 187 22.45 1.88 -6.72
C GLU A 187 21.36 2.90 -7.05
N ASP A 188 20.09 2.47 -7.04
CA ASP A 188 18.95 3.34 -7.34
C ASP A 188 18.47 4.15 -6.12
N TYR A 189 19.13 4.01 -4.96
CA TYR A 189 18.64 4.62 -3.73
C TYR A 189 18.49 6.14 -3.79
N ASP A 190 19.45 6.81 -4.35
CA ASP A 190 19.43 8.27 -4.42
C ASP A 190 18.32 8.75 -5.37
N ILE A 191 18.11 8.03 -6.48
CA ILE A 191 17.00 8.27 -7.40
C ILE A 191 15.67 8.08 -6.67
N VAL A 192 15.53 7.00 -5.93
CA VAL A 192 14.30 6.69 -5.15
C VAL A 192 14.02 7.75 -4.10
N LYS A 193 15.05 8.23 -3.41
CA LYS A 193 14.91 9.29 -2.40
C LYS A 193 14.31 10.57 -2.98
N GLU A 194 14.74 10.96 -4.17
CA GLU A 194 14.22 12.14 -4.85
C GLU A 194 12.78 11.97 -5.37
N GLN A 195 12.31 10.74 -5.46
CA GLN A 195 10.98 10.39 -5.97
C GLN A 195 9.94 10.17 -4.86
N ILE A 196 10.29 10.43 -3.61
CA ILE A 196 9.32 10.45 -2.51
C ILE A 196 8.49 11.72 -2.61
N ALA A 197 7.18 11.54 -2.62
CA ALA A 197 6.23 12.65 -2.68
C ALA A 197 5.79 13.11 -1.28
N TRP A 198 5.70 12.19 -0.32
CA TRP A 198 5.26 12.48 1.04
C TRP A 198 5.85 11.50 2.05
N GLY A 199 6.08 12.01 3.27
CA GLY A 199 6.50 11.22 4.42
C GLY A 199 7.99 10.91 4.43
N SER A 200 8.41 10.22 5.49
CA SER A 200 9.77 9.77 5.68
C SER A 200 9.86 8.26 5.68
N PHE A 201 11.02 7.77 5.32
CA PHE A 201 11.30 6.35 5.32
C PHE A 201 12.73 6.10 5.81
N LYS A 202 12.92 4.95 6.38
CA LYS A 202 14.25 4.45 6.74
C LYS A 202 14.63 3.27 5.87
N LYS A 203 15.93 3.12 5.68
CA LYS A 203 16.50 1.91 5.07
C LYS A 203 16.39 0.76 6.04
N SER A 204 15.81 -0.33 5.62
CA SER A 204 15.96 -1.60 6.32
C SER A 204 17.00 -2.45 5.58
N PRO A 205 18.23 -2.55 6.11
CA PRO A 205 19.22 -3.43 5.51
C PRO A 205 18.82 -4.88 5.78
N ARG A 206 18.49 -5.63 4.74
CA ARG A 206 18.53 -7.07 4.84
C ARG A 206 20.00 -7.49 4.98
N LYS A 207 20.34 -8.26 6.01
CA LYS A 207 21.67 -8.85 6.14
C LYS A 207 22.06 -9.49 4.79
N ASN A 208 23.20 -9.07 4.24
CA ASN A 208 23.79 -9.58 2.99
C ASN A 208 22.97 -9.36 1.70
N SER A 209 22.03 -8.46 1.68
CA SER A 209 21.28 -8.14 0.45
C SER A 209 21.87 -6.93 -0.26
N LYS A 210 21.99 -7.01 -1.59
CA LYS A 210 22.28 -5.86 -2.45
C LYS A 210 21.05 -4.96 -2.69
N TYR A 211 19.91 -5.34 -2.12
CA TYR A 211 18.65 -4.61 -2.24
C TYR A 211 18.29 -3.92 -0.95
N LEU A 212 17.50 -2.88 -1.07
CA LEU A 212 16.96 -2.10 0.02
C LEU A 212 15.45 -2.33 0.17
N GLU A 213 15.00 -2.31 1.39
CA GLU A 213 13.60 -2.11 1.73
C GLU A 213 13.43 -0.69 2.27
N LEU A 214 12.40 -0.01 1.78
CA LEU A 214 11.95 1.26 2.32
C LEU A 214 10.86 0.95 3.36
N VAL A 215 11.05 1.41 4.57
CA VAL A 215 10.11 1.21 5.68
C VAL A 215 9.61 2.56 6.12
N ALA A 216 8.31 2.71 6.29
CA ALA A 216 7.73 3.95 6.85
C ALA A 216 8.26 4.19 8.27
N GLU A 217 8.60 5.44 8.58
CA GLU A 217 8.98 5.89 9.92
C GLU A 217 7.78 6.14 10.80
#